data_ce707f2d463ed5ff7fdfa46438050c75
#
_entry.id   ce707f2d463ed5ff7fdfa46438050c75
#
_cell.length_a   1.000
_cell.length_b   1.000
_cell.length_c   1.000
_cell.angle_alpha   90.00
_cell.angle_beta   90.00
_cell.angle_gamma   90.00
#
_symmetry.space_group_name_H-M   'P 1'
#
loop_
_entity.id
_entity.type
_entity.pdbx_description
1 polymer ?
#
loop_
_entity_poly.entity_id
_entity_poly.type
_entity_poly.pdbx_seq_one_letter_code
_entity_poly.pdbx_strand_id
1 'polypeptide(L)'
;MTFLDPDLRRTWLFGPGADTAAHAAMLASAADVLIADLEDFTPPSRRHEARRLIAPLLAAWNERGKVAAVRINALETEGLADLAAAMPGHPQIVAYPMARAPLQMKALHAAVSRWEETERIAPGTTEILPVCETAAGVVEVRAMAAASPRIRCALLGAEDLAADLCAERHPDATELDYARRRFLLECRAAGIEPVDAPYTFADVDGAVREARFSRRLGYRCKSAVLAGHVAAINAVLTPGKSDVQHARALVNAFEAARERGEERALVDGLWVEVPTYRNAKRTLERARRLLGPGAGP
;
A
#
# COMPACT_ATOMS: atom_id res chain seq x y z
N MET A 1 -15.44 -13.41 -2.30
CA MET A 1 -13.97 -13.25 -2.52
C MET A 1 -13.34 -12.80 -1.22
N THR A 2 -12.30 -13.51 -0.76
CA THR A 2 -11.55 -13.07 0.43
C THR A 2 -10.50 -12.08 -0.04
N PHE A 3 -10.64 -10.81 0.34
CA PHE A 3 -9.65 -9.78 0.00
C PHE A 3 -8.33 -10.07 0.72
N LEU A 4 -7.22 -9.86 0.01
CA LEU A 4 -5.90 -9.89 0.62
C LEU A 4 -5.81 -8.81 1.72
N ASP A 5 -5.44 -9.20 2.93
CA ASP A 5 -5.34 -8.24 4.03
C ASP A 5 -4.33 -7.13 3.73
N PRO A 6 -4.57 -5.90 4.18
CA PRO A 6 -3.73 -4.74 3.89
C PRO A 6 -2.24 -4.98 4.13
N ASP A 7 -1.87 -5.60 5.23
CA ASP A 7 -0.48 -5.85 5.61
C ASP A 7 0.24 -6.90 4.75
N LEU A 8 -0.46 -7.62 3.89
CA LEU A 8 0.09 -8.60 2.94
C LEU A 8 0.24 -8.05 1.51
N ARG A 9 -0.29 -6.88 1.23
CA ARG A 9 -0.22 -6.21 -0.09
C ARG A 9 1.13 -5.51 -0.25
N ARG A 10 2.18 -6.25 -0.59
CA ARG A 10 3.59 -5.78 -0.58
C ARG A 10 3.85 -4.65 -1.57
N THR A 11 3.47 -4.85 -2.84
CA THR A 11 3.67 -3.83 -3.88
C THR A 11 2.36 -3.37 -4.50
N TRP A 12 2.27 -2.04 -4.69
CA TRP A 12 1.15 -1.31 -5.25
C TRP A 12 1.63 -0.64 -6.54
N LEU A 13 1.38 -1.27 -7.69
CA LEU A 13 1.90 -0.83 -8.98
C LEU A 13 0.91 0.10 -9.68
N PHE A 14 1.35 1.33 -9.93
CA PHE A 14 0.64 2.30 -10.76
C PHE A 14 0.92 2.08 -12.25
N GLY A 15 -0.07 2.36 -13.08
CA GLY A 15 0.08 2.42 -14.51
C GLY A 15 -1.03 3.23 -15.18
N PRO A 16 -0.78 3.76 -16.39
CA PRO A 16 -1.70 4.67 -17.07
C PRO A 16 -3.03 3.99 -17.43
N GLY A 17 -4.14 4.69 -17.23
CA GLY A 17 -5.49 4.14 -17.47
C GLY A 17 -5.84 3.90 -18.93
N ALA A 18 -5.09 4.44 -19.88
CA ALA A 18 -5.36 4.34 -21.32
C ALA A 18 -4.31 3.56 -22.12
N ASP A 19 -3.44 2.78 -21.46
CA ASP A 19 -2.38 2.01 -22.12
C ASP A 19 -2.56 0.50 -21.90
N THR A 20 -3.11 -0.17 -22.92
CA THR A 20 -3.38 -1.62 -22.84
C THR A 20 -2.12 -2.49 -22.80
N ALA A 21 -0.99 -2.02 -23.35
CA ALA A 21 0.29 -2.72 -23.25
C ALA A 21 0.82 -2.64 -21.80
N ALA A 22 0.73 -1.47 -21.17
CA ALA A 22 1.05 -1.30 -19.76
C ALA A 22 0.14 -2.16 -18.87
N HIS A 23 -1.17 -2.22 -19.15
CA HIS A 23 -2.10 -3.08 -18.40
C HIS A 23 -1.71 -4.56 -18.44
N ALA A 24 -1.29 -5.06 -19.62
CA ALA A 24 -0.83 -6.44 -19.76
C ALA A 24 0.48 -6.69 -18.97
N ALA A 25 1.44 -5.75 -19.02
CA ALA A 25 2.68 -5.83 -18.25
C ALA A 25 2.42 -5.76 -16.74
N MET A 26 1.51 -4.91 -16.29
CA MET A 26 1.09 -4.83 -14.88
C MET A 26 0.50 -6.16 -14.41
N LEU A 27 -0.42 -6.75 -15.15
CA LEU A 27 -1.05 -8.03 -14.82
C LEU A 27 -0.02 -9.17 -14.78
N ALA A 28 0.96 -9.18 -15.67
CA ALA A 28 2.05 -10.17 -15.69
C ALA A 28 3.05 -9.98 -14.55
N SER A 29 3.07 -8.81 -13.90
CA SER A 29 3.98 -8.52 -12.79
C SER A 29 3.61 -9.29 -11.52
N ALA A 30 4.57 -9.38 -10.58
CA ALA A 30 4.34 -9.95 -9.26
C ALA A 30 3.67 -8.97 -8.26
N ALA A 31 3.13 -7.82 -8.72
CA ALA A 31 2.47 -6.86 -7.85
C ALA A 31 1.21 -7.47 -7.22
N ASP A 32 0.97 -7.16 -5.94
CA ASP A 32 -0.21 -7.61 -5.22
C ASP A 32 -1.42 -6.71 -5.51
N VAL A 33 -1.18 -5.39 -5.68
CA VAL A 33 -2.18 -4.38 -6.02
C VAL A 33 -1.82 -3.75 -7.36
N LEU A 34 -2.79 -3.63 -8.26
CA LEU A 34 -2.66 -2.93 -9.54
C LEU A 34 -3.57 -1.70 -9.52
N ILE A 35 -2.98 -0.52 -9.75
CA ILE A 35 -3.70 0.75 -9.73
C ILE A 35 -3.73 1.32 -11.16
N ALA A 36 -4.90 1.30 -11.80
CA ALA A 36 -5.12 2.02 -13.04
C ALA A 36 -5.29 3.51 -12.71
N ASP A 37 -4.44 4.34 -13.27
CA ASP A 37 -4.40 5.74 -12.96
C ASP A 37 -5.13 6.58 -14.01
N LEU A 38 -6.21 7.24 -13.62
CA LEU A 38 -7.00 8.15 -14.47
C LEU A 38 -6.59 9.61 -14.29
N GLU A 39 -5.63 9.86 -13.40
CA GLU A 39 -5.15 11.21 -13.06
C GLU A 39 -3.83 11.50 -13.79
N ASP A 40 -2.70 11.62 -13.13
CA ASP A 40 -1.44 12.10 -13.69
C ASP A 40 -0.83 11.22 -14.78
N PHE A 41 -0.93 9.88 -14.65
CA PHE A 41 -0.38 8.97 -15.65
C PHE A 41 -1.29 8.84 -16.88
N THR A 42 -2.46 9.51 -16.87
CA THR A 42 -3.36 9.58 -18.03
C THR A 42 -3.56 11.04 -18.43
N PRO A 43 -2.92 11.49 -19.53
CA PRO A 43 -3.08 12.85 -20.03
C PRO A 43 -4.56 13.23 -20.21
N PRO A 44 -4.96 14.47 -19.95
CA PRO A 44 -6.37 14.91 -20.07
C PRO A 44 -7.03 14.53 -21.40
N SER A 45 -6.28 14.59 -22.51
CA SER A 45 -6.77 14.20 -23.85
C SER A 45 -7.11 12.71 -23.96
N ARG A 46 -6.59 11.85 -23.08
CA ARG A 46 -6.85 10.39 -23.08
C ARG A 46 -7.75 9.91 -21.98
N ARG A 47 -8.21 10.77 -21.07
CA ARG A 47 -9.08 10.38 -19.95
C ARG A 47 -10.39 9.76 -20.39
N HIS A 48 -10.99 10.27 -21.49
CA HIS A 48 -12.21 9.67 -22.04
C HIS A 48 -11.98 8.23 -22.56
N GLU A 49 -10.83 7.96 -23.16
CA GLU A 49 -10.42 6.61 -23.57
C GLU A 49 -10.23 5.71 -22.34
N ALA A 50 -9.51 6.19 -21.33
CA ALA A 50 -9.28 5.47 -20.09
C ALA A 50 -10.59 5.05 -19.40
N ARG A 51 -11.58 5.95 -19.32
CA ARG A 51 -12.92 5.65 -18.78
C ARG A 51 -13.64 4.53 -19.52
N ARG A 52 -13.43 4.38 -20.82
CA ARG A 52 -14.03 3.27 -21.58
C ARG A 52 -13.36 1.93 -21.31
N LEU A 53 -12.07 1.94 -20.94
CA LEU A 53 -11.28 0.75 -20.70
C LEU A 53 -11.32 0.27 -19.23
N ILE A 54 -11.66 1.15 -18.28
CA ILE A 54 -11.40 0.90 -16.87
C ILE A 54 -12.25 -0.24 -16.27
N ALA A 55 -13.56 -0.30 -16.53
CA ALA A 55 -14.40 -1.32 -15.92
C ALA A 55 -14.02 -2.75 -16.33
N PRO A 56 -13.87 -3.09 -17.65
CA PRO A 56 -13.41 -4.41 -18.04
C PRO A 56 -11.98 -4.73 -17.57
N LEU A 57 -11.10 -3.72 -17.43
CA LEU A 57 -9.76 -3.89 -16.90
C LEU A 57 -9.78 -4.33 -15.44
N LEU A 58 -10.53 -3.62 -14.60
CA LEU A 58 -10.66 -3.93 -13.17
C LEU A 58 -11.27 -5.33 -12.96
N ALA A 59 -12.31 -5.68 -13.70
CA ALA A 59 -12.91 -7.01 -13.66
C ALA A 59 -11.88 -8.10 -14.02
N ALA A 60 -11.11 -7.92 -15.09
CA ALA A 60 -10.08 -8.87 -15.50
C ALA A 60 -8.96 -9.03 -14.46
N TRP A 61 -8.56 -7.96 -13.77
CA TRP A 61 -7.58 -8.04 -12.69
C TRP A 61 -8.12 -8.78 -11.47
N ASN A 62 -9.39 -8.54 -11.10
CA ASN A 62 -10.07 -9.26 -10.03
C ASN A 62 -10.14 -10.78 -10.31
N GLU A 63 -10.50 -11.17 -11.55
CA GLU A 63 -10.55 -12.57 -11.98
C GLU A 63 -9.19 -13.27 -11.89
N ARG A 64 -8.10 -12.54 -12.06
CA ARG A 64 -6.73 -13.06 -11.93
C ARG A 64 -6.18 -12.99 -10.51
N GLY A 65 -7.03 -12.69 -9.52
CA GLY A 65 -6.66 -12.67 -8.11
C GLY A 65 -5.78 -11.49 -7.69
N LYS A 66 -5.70 -10.43 -8.50
CA LYS A 66 -5.04 -9.18 -8.14
C LYS A 66 -6.01 -8.30 -7.33
N VAL A 67 -5.47 -7.49 -6.44
CA VAL A 67 -6.26 -6.40 -5.84
C VAL A 67 -6.36 -5.29 -6.88
N ALA A 68 -7.56 -5.15 -7.47
CA ALA A 68 -7.81 -4.16 -8.51
C ALA A 68 -8.17 -2.80 -7.90
N ALA A 69 -7.40 -1.79 -8.25
CA ALA A 69 -7.56 -0.41 -7.78
C ALA A 69 -7.62 0.59 -8.94
N VAL A 70 -8.26 1.71 -8.70
CA VAL A 70 -8.28 2.86 -9.63
C VAL A 70 -7.92 4.13 -8.86
N ARG A 71 -7.01 4.96 -9.39
CA ARG A 71 -6.84 6.34 -8.94
C ARG A 71 -7.72 7.23 -9.82
N ILE A 72 -8.68 7.89 -9.21
CA ILE A 72 -9.59 8.82 -9.87
C ILE A 72 -9.02 10.24 -9.81
N ASN A 73 -9.57 11.15 -10.61
CA ASN A 73 -9.34 12.59 -10.44
C ASN A 73 -10.06 13.10 -9.16
N ALA A 74 -9.74 14.31 -8.71
CA ALA A 74 -10.45 14.95 -7.61
C ALA A 74 -11.95 15.04 -7.91
N LEU A 75 -12.80 14.87 -6.88
CA LEU A 75 -14.29 14.90 -7.05
C LEU A 75 -14.79 16.23 -7.58
N GLU A 76 -14.07 17.31 -7.28
CA GLU A 76 -14.36 18.67 -7.72
C GLU A 76 -14.11 18.90 -9.22
N THR A 77 -13.42 17.95 -9.86
CA THR A 77 -13.12 17.99 -11.30
C THR A 77 -13.80 16.83 -12.02
N GLU A 78 -13.06 15.82 -12.41
CA GLU A 78 -13.54 14.68 -13.20
C GLU A 78 -13.81 13.42 -12.39
N GLY A 79 -13.54 13.42 -11.08
CA GLY A 79 -13.59 12.23 -10.23
C GLY A 79 -14.94 11.53 -10.16
N LEU A 80 -16.06 12.27 -10.25
CA LEU A 80 -17.39 11.64 -10.32
C LEU A 80 -17.61 10.88 -11.64
N ALA A 81 -17.09 11.39 -12.74
CA ALA A 81 -17.13 10.69 -14.03
C ALA A 81 -16.22 9.45 -14.03
N ASP A 82 -15.07 9.53 -13.36
CA ASP A 82 -14.16 8.40 -13.18
C ASP A 82 -14.82 7.29 -12.33
N LEU A 83 -15.47 7.65 -11.22
CA LEU A 83 -16.22 6.69 -10.41
C LEU A 83 -17.32 6.01 -11.22
N ALA A 84 -18.11 6.78 -11.98
CA ALA A 84 -19.17 6.24 -12.83
C ALA A 84 -18.63 5.22 -13.84
N ALA A 85 -17.44 5.46 -14.37
CA ALA A 85 -16.79 4.56 -15.32
C ALA A 85 -16.16 3.33 -14.64
N ALA A 86 -15.62 3.48 -13.43
CA ALA A 86 -14.85 2.42 -12.76
C ALA A 86 -15.72 1.44 -11.96
N MET A 87 -16.77 1.93 -11.30
CA MET A 87 -17.56 1.13 -10.35
C MET A 87 -18.22 -0.12 -10.97
N PRO A 88 -18.69 -0.12 -12.25
CA PRO A 88 -19.17 -1.34 -12.90
C PRO A 88 -18.11 -2.46 -13.02
N GLY A 89 -16.82 -2.13 -12.93
CA GLY A 89 -15.71 -3.09 -12.90
C GLY A 89 -15.39 -3.65 -11.51
N HIS A 90 -16.15 -3.26 -10.49
CA HIS A 90 -16.00 -3.69 -9.10
C HIS A 90 -14.58 -3.46 -8.54
N PRO A 91 -14.06 -2.22 -8.55
CA PRO A 91 -12.77 -1.93 -7.95
C PRO A 91 -12.78 -2.30 -6.47
N GLN A 92 -11.74 -2.97 -6.01
CA GLN A 92 -11.57 -3.25 -4.59
C GLN A 92 -11.10 -2.00 -3.83
N ILE A 93 -10.42 -1.08 -4.52
CA ILE A 93 -9.88 0.15 -3.94
C ILE A 93 -10.10 1.32 -4.90
N VAL A 94 -10.59 2.44 -4.36
CA VAL A 94 -10.60 3.74 -5.02
C VAL A 94 -9.55 4.63 -4.34
N ALA A 95 -8.49 4.98 -5.07
CA ALA A 95 -7.45 5.89 -4.62
C ALA A 95 -7.84 7.35 -4.95
N TYR A 96 -7.69 8.23 -3.97
CA TYR A 96 -8.01 9.64 -4.08
C TYR A 96 -6.75 10.49 -4.02
N PRO A 97 -6.42 11.24 -5.08
CA PRO A 97 -5.21 12.05 -5.15
C PRO A 97 -5.30 13.27 -4.24
N MET A 98 -4.17 13.88 -3.92
CA MET A 98 -4.07 15.13 -3.15
C MET A 98 -4.93 15.14 -1.87
N ALA A 99 -5.06 13.98 -1.22
CA ALA A 99 -5.83 13.83 0.00
C ALA A 99 -5.21 14.65 1.14
N ARG A 100 -5.97 15.62 1.70
CA ARG A 100 -5.46 16.56 2.71
C ARG A 100 -6.49 16.96 3.77
N ALA A 101 -7.73 16.44 3.70
CA ALA A 101 -8.77 16.82 4.63
C ALA A 101 -9.82 15.71 4.83
N PRO A 102 -10.33 15.53 6.06
CA PRO A 102 -11.41 14.56 6.35
C PRO A 102 -12.66 14.75 5.50
N LEU A 103 -12.98 16.00 5.10
CA LEU A 103 -14.16 16.29 4.29
C LEU A 103 -14.10 15.64 2.90
N GLN A 104 -12.91 15.59 2.28
CA GLN A 104 -12.70 14.88 1.01
C GLN A 104 -13.04 13.39 1.16
N MET A 105 -12.57 12.76 2.24
CA MET A 105 -12.82 11.34 2.53
C MET A 105 -14.32 11.06 2.80
N LYS A 106 -15.02 11.95 3.50
CA LYS A 106 -16.47 11.85 3.70
C LYS A 106 -17.23 11.97 2.38
N ALA A 107 -16.85 12.90 1.52
CA ALA A 107 -17.48 13.08 0.21
C ALA A 107 -17.27 11.84 -0.68
N LEU A 108 -16.04 11.31 -0.72
CA LEU A 108 -15.75 10.10 -1.48
C LEU A 108 -16.47 8.88 -0.90
N HIS A 109 -16.53 8.74 0.43
CA HIS A 109 -17.30 7.67 1.09
C HIS A 109 -18.76 7.67 0.62
N ALA A 110 -19.40 8.85 0.63
CA ALA A 110 -20.80 8.97 0.18
C ALA A 110 -20.96 8.64 -1.31
N ALA A 111 -20.03 9.07 -2.15
CA ALA A 111 -20.06 8.77 -3.58
C ALA A 111 -19.87 7.26 -3.85
N VAL A 112 -18.87 6.61 -3.23
CA VAL A 112 -18.64 5.17 -3.36
C VAL A 112 -19.84 4.36 -2.84
N SER A 113 -20.43 4.75 -1.71
CA SER A 113 -21.60 4.05 -1.16
C SER A 113 -22.81 4.06 -2.10
N ARG A 114 -23.08 5.20 -2.76
CA ARG A 114 -24.15 5.29 -3.78
C ARG A 114 -23.87 4.39 -4.98
N TRP A 115 -22.62 4.30 -5.42
CA TRP A 115 -22.24 3.42 -6.52
C TRP A 115 -22.29 1.94 -6.15
N GLU A 116 -21.90 1.56 -4.92
CA GLU A 116 -22.07 0.18 -4.44
C GLU A 116 -23.56 -0.23 -4.47
N GLU A 117 -24.45 0.65 -4.06
CA GLU A 117 -25.91 0.43 -4.13
C GLU A 117 -26.37 0.27 -5.59
N THR A 118 -25.95 1.17 -6.49
CA THR A 118 -26.30 1.17 -7.91
C THR A 118 -25.85 -0.10 -8.61
N GLU A 119 -24.61 -0.50 -8.40
CA GLU A 119 -23.97 -1.68 -9.03
C GLU A 119 -24.22 -2.98 -8.25
N ARG A 120 -25.03 -2.94 -7.18
CA ARG A 120 -25.31 -4.09 -6.30
C ARG A 120 -24.06 -4.74 -5.72
N ILE A 121 -23.05 -3.93 -5.46
CA ILE A 121 -21.85 -4.31 -4.73
C ILE A 121 -22.19 -4.35 -3.25
N ALA A 122 -21.69 -5.34 -2.51
CA ALA A 122 -21.94 -5.43 -1.08
C ALA A 122 -21.41 -4.17 -0.36
N PRO A 123 -22.26 -3.50 0.46
CA PRO A 123 -21.89 -2.24 1.10
C PRO A 123 -20.59 -2.36 1.92
N GLY A 124 -19.69 -1.40 1.76
CA GLY A 124 -18.44 -1.32 2.51
C GLY A 124 -17.30 -2.18 1.96
N THR A 125 -17.49 -2.86 0.84
CA THR A 125 -16.43 -3.72 0.26
C THR A 125 -15.41 -2.95 -0.57
N THR A 126 -15.78 -1.80 -1.17
CA THR A 126 -14.83 -0.94 -1.86
C THR A 126 -14.07 -0.10 -0.84
N GLU A 127 -12.76 -0.31 -0.72
CA GLU A 127 -11.87 0.48 0.14
C GLU A 127 -11.59 1.86 -0.47
N ILE A 128 -11.29 2.84 0.39
CA ILE A 128 -10.81 4.16 0.00
C ILE A 128 -9.34 4.28 0.39
N LEU A 129 -8.50 4.71 -0.56
CA LEU A 129 -7.07 4.93 -0.35
C LEU A 129 -6.76 6.43 -0.49
N PRO A 130 -6.59 7.17 0.60
CA PRO A 130 -6.05 8.53 0.50
C PRO A 130 -4.59 8.47 0.02
N VAL A 131 -4.28 9.22 -1.04
CA VAL A 131 -2.91 9.46 -1.50
C VAL A 131 -2.46 10.78 -0.87
N CYS A 132 -1.55 10.65 0.12
CA CYS A 132 -1.02 11.76 0.91
C CYS A 132 0.27 12.25 0.24
N GLU A 133 0.17 13.29 -0.54
CA GLU A 133 1.24 13.81 -1.38
C GLU A 133 1.42 15.32 -1.21
N THR A 134 1.01 15.82 -0.03
CA THR A 134 1.24 17.17 0.46
C THR A 134 1.60 17.13 1.95
N ALA A 135 2.26 18.16 2.45
CA ALA A 135 2.55 18.32 3.88
C ALA A 135 1.27 18.24 4.73
N ALA A 136 0.19 18.87 4.27
CA ALA A 136 -1.12 18.81 4.91
C ALA A 136 -1.66 17.37 4.93
N GLY A 137 -1.56 16.63 3.82
CA GLY A 137 -2.01 15.23 3.74
C GLY A 137 -1.27 14.32 4.70
N VAL A 138 0.05 14.50 4.86
CA VAL A 138 0.86 13.73 5.81
C VAL A 138 0.42 14.00 7.26
N VAL A 139 0.14 15.26 7.61
CA VAL A 139 -0.25 15.65 8.98
C VAL A 139 -1.68 15.21 9.30
N GLU A 140 -2.59 15.28 8.33
CA GLU A 140 -4.03 15.02 8.51
C GLU A 140 -4.42 13.55 8.29
N VAL A 141 -3.50 12.64 7.96
CA VAL A 141 -3.84 11.26 7.60
C VAL A 141 -4.64 10.54 8.68
N ARG A 142 -4.35 10.79 9.96
CA ARG A 142 -5.10 10.20 11.07
C ARG A 142 -6.55 10.68 11.12
N ALA A 143 -6.78 11.97 10.92
CA ALA A 143 -8.12 12.54 10.87
C ALA A 143 -8.90 12.07 9.62
N MET A 144 -8.22 11.93 8.49
CA MET A 144 -8.77 11.33 7.28
C MET A 144 -9.16 9.86 7.48
N ALA A 145 -8.32 9.07 8.13
CA ALA A 145 -8.63 7.66 8.45
C ALA A 145 -9.89 7.53 9.31
N ALA A 146 -10.08 8.41 10.28
CA ALA A 146 -11.28 8.43 11.13
C ALA A 146 -12.56 8.87 10.38
N ALA A 147 -12.43 9.48 9.20
CA ALA A 147 -13.57 9.99 8.43
C ALA A 147 -14.37 8.90 7.68
N SER A 148 -13.77 7.71 7.47
CA SER A 148 -14.44 6.60 6.79
C SER A 148 -13.88 5.25 7.23
N PRO A 149 -14.73 4.27 7.59
CA PRO A 149 -14.29 2.90 7.91
C PRO A 149 -13.76 2.14 6.69
N ARG A 150 -13.92 2.69 5.46
CA ARG A 150 -13.37 2.14 4.22
C ARG A 150 -11.87 2.38 4.08
N ILE A 151 -11.27 3.25 4.91
CA ILE A 151 -9.85 3.57 4.88
C ILE A 151 -9.11 2.56 5.73
N ARG A 152 -8.52 1.55 5.08
CA ARG A 152 -7.71 0.51 5.72
C ARG A 152 -6.22 0.71 5.45
N CYS A 153 -5.89 1.50 4.43
CA CYS A 153 -4.54 1.90 4.05
C CYS A 153 -4.52 3.39 3.72
N ALA A 154 -3.34 3.98 3.77
CA ALA A 154 -3.04 5.28 3.15
C ALA A 154 -1.72 5.18 2.40
N LEU A 155 -1.55 5.92 1.31
CA LEU A 155 -0.38 5.89 0.45
C LEU A 155 0.34 7.24 0.49
N LEU A 156 1.66 7.21 0.62
CA LEU A 156 2.51 8.39 0.55
C LEU A 156 2.97 8.61 -0.89
N GLY A 157 2.70 9.78 -1.47
CA GLY A 157 3.26 10.21 -2.76
C GLY A 157 4.69 10.72 -2.58
N ALA A 158 5.49 10.68 -3.64
CA ALA A 158 6.88 11.12 -3.57
C ALA A 158 7.11 12.47 -4.27
N GLU A 159 6.68 12.57 -5.54
CA GLU A 159 7.02 13.72 -6.39
C GLU A 159 6.25 14.98 -5.96
N ASP A 160 4.93 14.85 -5.83
CA ASP A 160 4.08 15.96 -5.40
C ASP A 160 4.39 16.41 -3.98
N LEU A 161 4.72 15.47 -3.08
CA LEU A 161 5.14 15.84 -1.73
C LEU A 161 6.47 16.59 -1.73
N ALA A 162 7.45 16.18 -2.53
CA ALA A 162 8.70 16.91 -2.65
C ALA A 162 8.47 18.32 -3.23
N ALA A 163 7.60 18.43 -4.23
CA ALA A 163 7.21 19.71 -4.81
C ALA A 163 6.51 20.63 -3.78
N ASP A 164 5.57 20.08 -3.00
CA ASP A 164 4.85 20.82 -1.94
C ASP A 164 5.82 21.30 -0.82
N LEU A 165 6.86 20.50 -0.53
CA LEU A 165 7.91 20.84 0.42
C LEU A 165 8.98 21.78 -0.17
N CYS A 166 8.91 22.14 -1.45
CA CYS A 166 9.96 22.85 -2.18
C CYS A 166 11.33 22.17 -2.11
N ALA A 167 11.34 20.83 -2.06
CA ALA A 167 12.54 20.01 -1.91
C ALA A 167 13.02 19.46 -3.25
N GLU A 168 14.33 19.26 -3.38
CA GLU A 168 14.94 18.62 -4.55
C GLU A 168 14.89 17.08 -4.38
N ARG A 169 14.33 16.39 -5.37
CA ARG A 169 14.29 14.94 -5.38
C ARG A 169 15.68 14.33 -5.58
N HIS A 170 16.04 13.41 -4.70
CA HIS A 170 17.31 12.70 -4.76
C HIS A 170 17.11 11.18 -4.64
N PRO A 171 17.98 10.34 -5.27
CA PRO A 171 17.86 8.88 -5.22
C PRO A 171 17.94 8.23 -3.83
N ASP A 172 18.46 8.92 -2.82
CA ASP A 172 18.47 8.47 -1.42
C ASP A 172 17.22 8.90 -0.63
N ALA A 173 16.37 9.76 -1.23
CA ALA A 173 15.11 10.26 -0.67
C ALA A 173 15.25 10.89 0.73
N THR A 174 16.41 11.51 1.02
CA THR A 174 16.69 12.18 2.32
C THR A 174 15.67 13.28 2.59
N GLU A 175 15.24 14.00 1.54
CA GLU A 175 14.24 15.07 1.61
C GLU A 175 12.86 14.58 2.12
N LEU A 176 12.54 13.30 1.93
CA LEU A 176 11.28 12.69 2.35
C LEU A 176 11.41 11.92 3.68
N ASP A 177 12.60 11.80 4.28
CA ASP A 177 12.83 10.91 5.43
C ASP A 177 11.92 11.25 6.61
N TYR A 178 11.82 12.54 6.98
CA TYR A 178 10.92 12.95 8.06
C TYR A 178 9.45 12.68 7.74
N ALA A 179 8.99 13.01 6.54
CA ALA A 179 7.62 12.79 6.13
C ALA A 179 7.25 11.29 6.16
N ARG A 180 8.14 10.41 5.69
CA ARG A 180 7.97 8.95 5.72
C ARG A 180 7.84 8.42 7.14
N ARG A 181 8.68 8.88 8.07
CA ARG A 181 8.62 8.49 9.49
C ARG A 181 7.35 9.00 10.15
N ARG A 182 6.98 10.24 9.91
CA ARG A 182 5.76 10.85 10.43
C ARG A 182 4.52 10.15 9.91
N PHE A 183 4.43 9.91 8.61
CA PHE A 183 3.32 9.24 7.97
C PHE A 183 3.12 7.81 8.52
N LEU A 184 4.20 7.04 8.65
CA LEU A 184 4.16 5.70 9.27
C LEU A 184 3.56 5.76 10.69
N LEU A 185 4.05 6.70 11.51
CA LEU A 185 3.59 6.85 12.90
C LEU A 185 2.10 7.18 12.97
N GLU A 186 1.64 8.13 12.16
CA GLU A 186 0.24 8.56 12.12
C GLU A 186 -0.69 7.44 11.62
N CYS A 187 -0.31 6.70 10.57
CA CYS A 187 -1.06 5.55 10.09
C CYS A 187 -1.17 4.45 11.16
N ARG A 188 -0.07 4.13 11.84
CA ARG A 188 -0.08 3.14 12.93
C ARG A 188 -0.94 3.59 14.10
N ALA A 189 -0.92 4.87 14.45
CA ALA A 189 -1.78 5.45 15.49
C ALA A 189 -3.27 5.42 15.10
N ALA A 190 -3.57 5.50 13.79
CA ALA A 190 -4.92 5.36 13.25
C ALA A 190 -5.37 3.90 13.07
N GLY A 191 -4.48 2.91 13.25
CA GLY A 191 -4.78 1.49 13.03
C GLY A 191 -4.89 1.09 11.55
N ILE A 192 -4.35 1.89 10.62
CA ILE A 192 -4.33 1.60 9.19
C ILE A 192 -2.92 1.22 8.71
N GLU A 193 -2.85 0.53 7.54
CA GLU A 193 -1.57 0.13 6.97
C GLU A 193 -0.98 1.25 6.09
N PRO A 194 0.25 1.74 6.38
CA PRO A 194 0.92 2.71 5.53
C PRO A 194 1.53 2.03 4.29
N VAL A 195 1.28 2.61 3.12
CA VAL A 195 1.97 2.28 1.87
C VAL A 195 3.04 3.33 1.62
N ASP A 196 4.31 2.91 1.61
CA ASP A 196 5.44 3.82 1.43
C ASP A 196 5.50 4.39 0.01
N ALA A 197 6.11 5.56 -0.12
CA ALA A 197 6.28 6.29 -1.38
C ALA A 197 7.04 5.47 -2.43
N PRO A 198 6.78 5.68 -3.74
CA PRO A 198 7.48 4.97 -4.81
C PRO A 198 8.95 5.44 -4.93
N TYR A 199 9.81 4.54 -5.41
CA TYR A 199 11.09 4.90 -5.98
C TYR A 199 10.88 5.20 -7.46
N THR A 200 11.15 6.43 -7.87
CA THR A 200 10.80 6.94 -9.20
C THR A 200 11.97 6.96 -10.18
N PHE A 201 13.19 6.69 -9.71
CA PHE A 201 14.37 6.53 -10.57
C PHE A 201 14.41 5.12 -11.19
N ALA A 202 15.11 4.97 -12.32
CA ALA A 202 15.02 3.77 -13.14
C ALA A 202 15.79 2.54 -12.61
N ASP A 203 16.81 2.75 -11.77
CA ASP A 203 17.68 1.67 -11.31
C ASP A 203 17.05 0.77 -10.25
N VAL A 204 17.15 -0.54 -10.45
CA VAL A 204 16.59 -1.56 -9.54
C VAL A 204 17.33 -1.57 -8.19
N ASP A 205 18.61 -1.30 -8.16
CA ASP A 205 19.39 -1.31 -6.93
C ASP A 205 18.96 -0.19 -5.99
N GLY A 206 18.61 0.98 -6.54
CA GLY A 206 17.99 2.07 -5.80
C GLY A 206 16.65 1.66 -5.20
N ALA A 207 15.79 1.04 -5.99
CA ALA A 207 14.51 0.52 -5.50
C ALA A 207 14.68 -0.50 -4.36
N VAL A 208 15.70 -1.35 -4.43
CA VAL A 208 16.05 -2.31 -3.37
C VAL A 208 16.56 -1.59 -2.11
N ARG A 209 17.46 -0.60 -2.26
CA ARG A 209 17.94 0.19 -1.10
C ARG A 209 16.80 0.88 -0.39
N GLU A 210 15.92 1.52 -1.14
CA GLU A 210 14.73 2.20 -0.65
C GLU A 210 13.76 1.23 0.05
N ALA A 211 13.47 0.06 -0.55
CA ALA A 211 12.60 -0.95 0.06
C ALA A 211 13.20 -1.51 1.36
N ARG A 212 14.51 -1.68 1.45
CA ARG A 212 15.20 -2.09 2.69
C ARG A 212 15.11 -1.01 3.77
N PHE A 213 15.23 0.25 3.38
CA PHE A 213 15.03 1.37 4.29
C PHE A 213 13.59 1.39 4.83
N SER A 214 12.59 1.30 3.96
CA SER A 214 11.16 1.21 4.32
C SER A 214 10.89 0.08 5.31
N ARG A 215 11.39 -1.12 4.99
CA ARG A 215 11.23 -2.29 5.85
C ARG A 215 11.83 -2.07 7.25
N ARG A 216 12.99 -1.45 7.36
CA ARG A 216 13.64 -1.11 8.65
C ARG A 216 12.83 -0.10 9.46
N LEU A 217 12.14 0.83 8.82
CA LEU A 217 11.20 1.76 9.48
C LEU A 217 9.95 1.05 10.01
N GLY A 218 9.54 -0.07 9.40
CA GLY A 218 8.33 -0.80 9.78
C GLY A 218 7.24 -0.82 8.70
N TYR A 219 7.51 -0.30 7.50
CA TYR A 219 6.63 -0.47 6.35
C TYR A 219 6.60 -1.92 5.89
N ARG A 220 5.44 -2.36 5.44
CA ARG A 220 5.20 -3.68 4.86
C ARG A 220 4.75 -3.61 3.42
N CYS A 221 4.38 -2.43 3.00
CA CYS A 221 3.80 -2.09 1.70
C CYS A 221 4.55 -0.92 1.09
N LYS A 222 4.76 -0.96 -0.22
CA LYS A 222 5.43 0.11 -0.97
C LYS A 222 4.79 0.26 -2.34
N SER A 223 4.55 1.49 -2.77
CA SER A 223 4.12 1.78 -4.14
C SER A 223 5.29 1.65 -5.12
N ALA A 224 4.95 1.38 -6.37
CA ALA A 224 5.88 1.28 -7.48
C ALA A 224 5.26 1.92 -8.73
N VAL A 225 6.09 2.54 -9.56
CA VAL A 225 5.70 3.14 -10.85
C VAL A 225 6.36 2.42 -12.02
N LEU A 226 7.30 1.53 -11.75
CA LEU A 226 7.98 0.71 -12.74
C LEU A 226 7.77 -0.79 -12.43
N ALA A 227 7.16 -1.51 -13.37
CA ALA A 227 6.91 -2.95 -13.22
C ALA A 227 8.20 -3.76 -12.98
N GLY A 228 9.33 -3.31 -13.53
CA GLY A 228 10.65 -3.93 -13.33
C GLY A 228 11.16 -3.91 -11.88
N HIS A 229 10.66 -3.02 -11.02
CA HIS A 229 11.04 -2.94 -9.60
C HIS A 229 10.26 -3.93 -8.71
N VAL A 230 9.09 -4.37 -9.15
CA VAL A 230 8.13 -5.10 -8.33
C VAL A 230 8.71 -6.37 -7.71
N ALA A 231 9.36 -7.21 -8.51
CA ALA A 231 9.90 -8.48 -8.02
C ALA A 231 10.97 -8.26 -6.93
N ALA A 232 11.85 -7.27 -7.13
CA ALA A 232 12.91 -6.93 -6.19
C ALA A 232 12.36 -6.33 -4.88
N ILE A 233 11.36 -5.45 -4.97
CA ILE A 233 10.67 -4.89 -3.81
C ILE A 233 9.94 -5.99 -3.03
N ASN A 234 9.21 -6.88 -3.71
CA ASN A 234 8.53 -8.01 -3.08
C ASN A 234 9.52 -8.93 -2.34
N ALA A 235 10.69 -9.20 -2.94
CA ALA A 235 11.73 -10.00 -2.29
C ALA A 235 12.22 -9.37 -0.98
N VAL A 236 12.36 -8.04 -0.94
CA VAL A 236 12.74 -7.31 0.29
C VAL A 236 11.61 -7.34 1.34
N LEU A 237 10.36 -7.14 0.93
CA LEU A 237 9.22 -7.02 1.85
C LEU A 237 8.66 -8.37 2.33
N THR A 238 9.11 -9.48 1.73
CA THR A 238 8.76 -10.83 2.17
C THR A 238 9.82 -11.33 3.16
N PRO A 239 9.45 -11.86 4.35
CA PRO A 239 10.42 -12.44 5.26
C PRO A 239 11.18 -13.60 4.60
N GLY A 240 12.53 -13.50 4.54
CA GLY A 240 13.38 -14.53 3.99
C GLY A 240 13.66 -15.68 4.97
N LYS A 241 14.36 -16.73 4.52
CA LYS A 241 14.71 -17.88 5.37
C LYS A 241 15.47 -17.47 6.63
N SER A 242 16.43 -16.55 6.53
CA SER A 242 17.18 -16.03 7.67
C SER A 242 16.30 -15.27 8.67
N ASP A 243 15.33 -14.47 8.17
CA ASP A 243 14.39 -13.76 9.04
C ASP A 243 13.52 -14.73 9.84
N VAL A 244 13.04 -15.80 9.16
CA VAL A 244 12.24 -16.86 9.79
C VAL A 244 13.04 -17.65 10.82
N GLN A 245 14.28 -18.03 10.49
CA GLN A 245 15.16 -18.74 11.41
C GLN A 245 15.48 -17.90 12.65
N HIS A 246 15.86 -16.65 12.46
CA HIS A 246 16.12 -15.73 13.57
C HIS A 246 14.87 -15.50 14.43
N ALA A 247 13.72 -15.22 13.81
CA ALA A 247 12.46 -15.05 14.55
C ALA A 247 12.10 -16.30 15.36
N ARG A 248 12.32 -17.49 14.80
CA ARG A 248 12.07 -18.77 15.49
C ARG A 248 13.01 -18.95 16.68
N ALA A 249 14.30 -18.62 16.54
CA ALA A 249 15.26 -18.67 17.64
C ALA A 249 14.86 -17.74 18.79
N LEU A 250 14.40 -16.50 18.48
CA LEU A 250 13.91 -15.56 19.48
C LEU A 250 12.67 -16.08 20.23
N VAL A 251 11.71 -16.67 19.47
CA VAL A 251 10.49 -17.23 20.08
C VAL A 251 10.82 -18.39 21.00
N ASN A 252 11.57 -19.37 20.54
CA ASN A 252 11.93 -20.57 21.32
C ASN A 252 12.74 -20.20 22.58
N ALA A 253 13.70 -19.30 22.47
CA ALA A 253 14.50 -18.87 23.60
C ALA A 253 13.66 -18.17 24.68
N PHE A 254 12.72 -17.30 24.28
CA PHE A 254 11.84 -16.60 25.20
C PHE A 254 10.86 -17.57 25.88
N GLU A 255 10.25 -18.49 25.15
CA GLU A 255 9.32 -19.49 25.70
C GLU A 255 10.06 -20.41 26.71
N ALA A 256 11.25 -20.91 26.39
CA ALA A 256 12.08 -21.69 27.30
C ALA A 256 12.52 -20.91 28.56
N ALA A 257 12.80 -19.61 28.43
CA ALA A 257 13.10 -18.76 29.60
C ALA A 257 11.87 -18.63 30.50
N ARG A 258 10.67 -18.46 29.94
CA ARG A 258 9.42 -18.41 30.68
C ARG A 258 9.12 -19.72 31.43
N GLU A 259 9.38 -20.87 30.85
CA GLU A 259 9.23 -22.18 31.52
C GLU A 259 10.17 -22.31 32.73
N ARG A 260 11.32 -21.64 32.74
CA ARG A 260 12.25 -21.58 33.89
C ARG A 260 11.91 -20.48 34.89
N GLY A 261 10.84 -19.69 34.67
CA GLY A 261 10.47 -18.58 35.51
C GLY A 261 11.29 -17.30 35.27
N GLU A 262 12.03 -17.22 34.18
CA GLU A 262 12.84 -16.05 33.82
C GLU A 262 12.00 -15.01 33.06
N GLU A 263 12.33 -13.72 33.25
CA GLU A 263 11.56 -12.63 32.60
C GLU A 263 11.96 -12.38 31.14
N ARG A 264 13.18 -12.75 30.74
CA ARG A 264 13.77 -12.47 29.42
C ARG A 264 14.78 -13.55 29.07
N ALA A 265 15.09 -13.66 27.78
CA ALA A 265 16.15 -14.51 27.26
C ALA A 265 17.27 -13.67 26.63
N LEU A 266 18.46 -14.24 26.42
CA LEU A 266 19.55 -13.62 25.66
C LEU A 266 19.81 -14.48 24.42
N VAL A 267 19.72 -13.87 23.22
CA VAL A 267 19.99 -14.51 21.93
C VAL A 267 20.94 -13.62 21.14
N ASP A 268 22.11 -14.11 20.80
CA ASP A 268 23.13 -13.37 20.02
C ASP A 268 23.42 -11.95 20.54
N GLY A 269 23.45 -11.78 21.87
CA GLY A 269 23.67 -10.49 22.52
C GLY A 269 22.44 -9.58 22.60
N LEU A 270 21.29 -10.01 22.07
CA LEU A 270 20.03 -9.29 22.16
C LEU A 270 19.18 -9.81 23.32
N TRP A 271 18.74 -8.92 24.22
CA TRP A 271 17.72 -9.24 25.22
C TRP A 271 16.34 -9.38 24.56
N VAL A 272 15.79 -10.59 24.67
CA VAL A 272 14.45 -10.92 24.16
C VAL A 272 13.45 -10.74 25.30
N GLU A 273 12.69 -9.68 25.20
CA GLU A 273 11.58 -9.33 26.08
C GLU A 273 10.25 -9.46 25.34
N VAL A 274 9.12 -9.21 26.00
CA VAL A 274 7.78 -9.33 25.41
C VAL A 274 7.62 -8.59 24.08
N PRO A 275 8.11 -7.33 23.89
CA PRO A 275 7.99 -6.65 22.59
C PRO A 275 8.77 -7.36 21.48
N THR A 276 9.98 -7.81 21.75
CA THR A 276 10.83 -8.55 20.81
C THR A 276 10.20 -9.88 20.41
N TYR A 277 9.70 -10.64 21.38
CA TYR A 277 8.97 -11.88 21.18
C TYR A 277 7.72 -11.67 20.30
N ARG A 278 6.90 -10.63 20.59
CA ARG A 278 5.72 -10.30 19.77
C ARG A 278 6.09 -9.97 18.32
N ASN A 279 7.17 -9.22 18.12
CA ASN A 279 7.64 -8.90 16.76
C ASN A 279 8.13 -10.14 16.02
N ALA A 280 8.84 -11.04 16.69
CA ALA A 280 9.27 -12.32 16.11
C ALA A 280 8.05 -13.17 15.68
N LYS A 281 7.03 -13.30 16.52
CA LYS A 281 5.77 -14.00 16.18
C LYS A 281 5.07 -13.37 14.98
N ARG A 282 5.01 -12.03 14.88
CA ARG A 282 4.45 -11.34 13.70
C ARG A 282 5.24 -11.64 12.42
N THR A 283 6.57 -11.75 12.51
CA THR A 283 7.41 -12.12 11.36
C THR A 283 7.11 -13.53 10.90
N LEU A 284 6.99 -14.50 11.82
CA LEU A 284 6.65 -15.89 11.51
C LEU A 284 5.24 -16.00 10.88
N GLU A 285 4.26 -15.33 11.46
CA GLU A 285 2.89 -15.35 10.93
C GLU A 285 2.81 -14.70 9.54
N ARG A 286 3.51 -13.58 9.32
CA ARG A 286 3.59 -12.96 8.00
C ARG A 286 4.26 -13.88 6.98
N ALA A 287 5.35 -14.56 7.35
CA ALA A 287 6.00 -15.54 6.48
C ALA A 287 5.05 -16.69 6.12
N ARG A 288 4.33 -17.25 7.09
CA ARG A 288 3.34 -18.31 6.88
C ARG A 288 2.25 -17.89 5.90
N ARG A 289 1.73 -16.65 6.03
CA ARG A 289 0.66 -16.12 5.19
C ARG A 289 1.11 -15.79 3.76
N LEU A 290 2.37 -15.36 3.58
CA LEU A 290 2.91 -15.01 2.26
C LEU A 290 3.50 -16.19 1.49
N LEU A 291 4.09 -17.16 2.20
CA LEU A 291 4.86 -18.26 1.60
C LEU A 291 4.20 -19.64 1.76
N GLY A 292 3.08 -19.71 2.50
CA GLY A 292 2.38 -20.95 2.80
C GLY A 292 2.84 -21.65 4.07
N PRO A 293 2.16 -22.78 4.45
CA PRO A 293 2.34 -23.42 5.76
C PRO A 293 3.74 -23.98 6.02
N GLY A 294 4.52 -24.29 5.00
CA GLY A 294 5.92 -24.76 5.16
C GLY A 294 6.92 -23.70 5.61
N ALA A 295 6.57 -22.43 5.58
CA ALA A 295 7.40 -21.31 6.03
C ALA A 295 7.05 -20.85 7.47
N GLY A 296 6.02 -21.44 8.07
CA GLY A 296 5.58 -21.13 9.42
C GLY A 296 6.38 -21.86 10.51
N PRO A 297 6.01 -21.61 11.79
CA PRO A 297 6.65 -22.22 12.96
C PRO A 297 6.57 -23.74 12.95
#